data_f1c96e224a9744ad2221a06a2faf058b
#
_entry.id   f1c96e224a9744ad2221a06a2faf058b
#
_cell.length_a   1.000
_cell.length_b   1.000
_cell.length_c   1.000
_cell.angle_alpha   90.00
_cell.angle_beta   90.00
_cell.angle_gamma   90.00
#
_symmetry.space_group_name_H-M   'P 1'
#
loop_
_entity.id
_entity.type
_entity.pdbx_description
1 polymer ?
#
loop_
_entity_poly.entity_id
_entity_poly.type
_entity_poly.pdbx_seq_one_letter_code
_entity_poly.pdbx_strand_id
1 'polypeptide(L)'
;MEKVKIYSIYLDAGHGKHTEGKCSTDGSVTEWELNDRVCKFVANNLAKYNCVVYRCDDTTGETDPMPTKKRLVVAEEGGADACISIHHNISISNPEEATGVEVFIAENYTEYSKKLAEEILHNLVANTRMKNRGLKTSNLSMCAPKVFPTLLVEGGFLTNKSDLEYIKSDKGVKAYAKAISSALISVLGLTKDFEGSALGEKKGSAVYYVSTAFENLTNRKGEFNTLSNAIAECDKYEGYKVFDENGDVVHESELQPDPSTIKYVKVGSKGDRKMTFGQTLKMRDKPNAKEGSIIKEIPYGTKLILKSKTNSSFWYCATEDGKYFGYLHNAYLIELN
;
A
#
# COMPACT_ATOMS: atom_id res chain seq x y z
N MET A 1 -16.07 16.10 -19.25
CA MET A 1 -15.87 16.19 -17.79
C MET A 1 -14.37 16.13 -17.57
N GLU A 2 -13.78 17.11 -16.89
CA GLU A 2 -12.37 16.98 -16.47
C GLU A 2 -12.22 15.77 -15.55
N LYS A 3 -11.22 14.92 -15.81
CA LYS A 3 -10.90 13.82 -14.91
C LYS A 3 -10.42 14.42 -13.58
N VAL A 4 -11.12 14.16 -12.51
CA VAL A 4 -10.68 14.57 -11.17
C VAL A 4 -9.38 13.83 -10.86
N LYS A 5 -8.34 14.56 -10.48
CA LYS A 5 -7.06 13.97 -10.07
C LYS A 5 -7.27 13.21 -8.76
N ILE A 6 -6.80 11.97 -8.70
CA ILE A 6 -6.68 11.18 -7.48
C ILE A 6 -5.22 11.28 -7.01
N TYR A 7 -5.03 11.65 -5.75
CA TYR A 7 -3.71 11.83 -5.15
C TYR A 7 -3.22 10.57 -4.46
N SER A 8 -1.96 10.24 -4.64
CA SER A 8 -1.27 9.13 -3.96
C SER A 8 -0.47 9.66 -2.77
N ILE A 9 -0.93 9.39 -1.54
CA ILE A 9 -0.30 9.86 -0.30
C ILE A 9 0.38 8.69 0.38
N TYR A 10 1.67 8.80 0.63
CA TYR A 10 2.45 7.79 1.32
C TYR A 10 2.70 8.18 2.76
N LEU A 11 2.43 7.27 3.68
CA LEU A 11 2.73 7.41 5.10
C LEU A 11 3.78 6.38 5.51
N ASP A 12 4.68 6.81 6.34
CA ASP A 12 5.73 6.01 6.96
C ASP A 12 5.56 6.05 8.48
N ALA A 13 5.33 4.92 9.12
CA ALA A 13 5.48 4.80 10.56
C ALA A 13 6.95 4.53 10.85
N GLY A 14 7.63 5.52 11.41
CA GLY A 14 9.05 5.43 11.68
C GLY A 14 9.42 4.21 12.56
N HIS A 15 10.61 3.67 12.34
CA HIS A 15 11.16 2.50 13.04
C HIS A 15 10.41 1.18 12.77
N GLY A 16 10.59 0.18 13.63
CA GLY A 16 9.87 -1.07 13.76
C GLY A 16 9.61 -1.37 15.23
N LYS A 17 8.80 -2.37 15.53
CA LYS A 17 8.45 -2.75 16.93
C LYS A 17 9.67 -3.07 17.80
N HIS A 18 10.70 -3.63 17.17
CA HIS A 18 11.88 -4.15 17.85
C HIS A 18 13.10 -3.22 17.71
N THR A 19 12.92 -2.01 17.19
CA THR A 19 14.03 -1.05 17.08
C THR A 19 14.53 -0.65 18.47
N GLU A 20 15.78 -1.00 18.78
CA GLU A 20 16.40 -0.76 20.08
C GLU A 20 16.38 0.72 20.46
N GLY A 21 16.04 1.02 21.72
CA GLY A 21 15.99 2.37 22.25
C GLY A 21 14.84 3.25 21.72
N LYS A 22 13.93 2.69 20.89
CA LYS A 22 12.78 3.40 20.34
C LYS A 22 11.48 3.04 21.08
N CYS A 23 11.46 3.32 22.36
CA CYS A 23 10.32 3.10 23.25
C CYS A 23 10.26 4.17 24.34
N SER A 24 9.10 4.22 25.01
CA SER A 24 8.93 5.06 26.20
C SER A 24 9.87 4.64 27.34
N THR A 25 10.19 5.57 28.25
CA THR A 25 11.07 5.30 29.39
C THR A 25 10.54 4.21 30.33
N ASP A 26 9.23 4.04 30.40
CA ASP A 26 8.56 3.01 31.18
C ASP A 26 8.35 1.68 30.41
N GLY A 27 8.79 1.62 29.15
CA GLY A 27 8.64 0.45 28.27
C GLY A 27 7.19 0.13 27.87
N SER A 28 6.24 1.00 28.19
CA SER A 28 4.81 0.72 27.98
C SER A 28 4.38 0.80 26.52
N VAL A 29 5.15 1.47 25.66
CA VAL A 29 4.83 1.65 24.24
C VAL A 29 6.11 1.86 23.43
N THR A 30 6.15 1.27 22.24
CA THR A 30 7.20 1.55 21.25
C THR A 30 6.86 2.78 20.41
N GLU A 31 7.88 3.44 19.87
CA GLU A 31 7.69 4.57 18.96
C GLU A 31 6.87 4.15 17.73
N TRP A 32 7.19 2.98 17.16
CA TRP A 32 6.47 2.45 16.00
C TRP A 32 4.97 2.25 16.26
N GLU A 33 4.56 1.71 17.42
CA GLU A 33 3.15 1.52 17.77
C GLU A 33 2.37 2.82 17.77
N LEU A 34 2.96 3.91 18.26
CA LEU A 34 2.33 5.23 18.22
C LEU A 34 2.27 5.80 16.81
N ASN A 35 3.37 5.66 16.05
CA ASN A 35 3.45 6.12 14.67
C ASN A 35 2.43 5.39 13.79
N ASP A 36 2.30 4.07 13.94
CA ASP A 36 1.34 3.25 13.23
C ASP A 36 -0.11 3.64 13.55
N ARG A 37 -0.43 3.90 14.82
CA ARG A 37 -1.75 4.41 15.21
C ARG A 37 -2.06 5.75 14.54
N VAL A 38 -1.12 6.67 14.49
CA VAL A 38 -1.29 7.97 13.81
C VAL A 38 -1.52 7.74 12.31
N CYS A 39 -0.72 6.91 11.64
CA CYS A 39 -0.91 6.56 10.22
C CYS A 39 -2.33 6.05 9.94
N LYS A 40 -2.84 5.13 10.75
CA LYS A 40 -4.20 4.58 10.61
C LYS A 40 -5.26 5.66 10.73
N PHE A 41 -5.13 6.59 11.69
CA PHE A 41 -6.08 7.70 11.82
C PHE A 41 -5.97 8.73 10.70
N VAL A 42 -4.76 8.99 10.15
CA VAL A 42 -4.60 9.84 8.96
C VAL A 42 -5.33 9.22 7.78
N ALA A 43 -5.12 7.93 7.51
CA ALA A 43 -5.81 7.21 6.44
C ALA A 43 -7.34 7.29 6.60
N ASN A 44 -7.86 7.05 7.81
CA ASN A 44 -9.29 7.16 8.10
C ASN A 44 -9.84 8.57 7.87
N ASN A 45 -9.09 9.61 8.26
CA ASN A 45 -9.50 11.00 8.05
C ASN A 45 -9.59 11.37 6.56
N LEU A 46 -8.75 10.76 5.74
CA LEU A 46 -8.65 11.02 4.30
C LEU A 46 -9.54 10.11 3.44
N ALA A 47 -10.16 9.08 3.99
CA ALA A 47 -10.94 8.07 3.27
C ALA A 47 -12.11 8.63 2.41
N LYS A 48 -12.56 9.87 2.68
CA LYS A 48 -13.65 10.54 1.95
C LYS A 48 -13.16 11.59 0.94
N TYR A 49 -11.85 11.65 0.71
CA TYR A 49 -11.24 12.63 -0.18
C TYR A 49 -10.71 11.94 -1.44
N ASN A 50 -10.51 12.71 -2.50
CA ASN A 50 -9.94 12.24 -3.78
C ASN A 50 -8.46 11.87 -3.66
N CYS A 51 -8.14 10.95 -2.76
CA CYS A 51 -6.79 10.44 -2.56
C CYS A 51 -6.81 8.96 -2.14
N VAL A 52 -5.71 8.29 -2.38
CA VAL A 52 -5.42 6.96 -1.85
C VAL A 52 -4.23 7.08 -0.89
N VAL A 53 -4.36 6.46 0.29
CA VAL A 53 -3.32 6.48 1.31
C VAL A 53 -2.61 5.14 1.33
N TYR A 54 -1.32 5.18 1.05
CA TYR A 54 -0.42 4.03 1.05
C TYR A 54 0.50 4.04 2.26
N ARG A 55 1.10 2.89 2.56
CA ARG A 55 2.18 2.76 3.54
C ARG A 55 3.47 2.39 2.81
N CYS A 56 4.57 3.04 3.17
CA CYS A 56 5.90 2.74 2.64
C CYS A 56 6.83 2.07 3.65
N ASP A 57 6.37 1.81 4.86
CA ASP A 57 7.01 0.99 5.87
C ASP A 57 6.45 -0.44 5.91
N ASP A 58 7.04 -1.30 6.74
CA ASP A 58 6.45 -2.59 7.08
C ASP A 58 5.29 -2.42 8.07
N THR A 59 4.04 -2.62 7.59
CA THR A 59 2.82 -2.44 8.39
C THR A 59 2.66 -3.48 9.49
N THR A 60 3.45 -4.55 9.51
CA THR A 60 3.51 -5.51 10.62
C THR A 60 4.43 -5.03 11.74
N GLY A 61 5.40 -4.17 11.40
CA GLY A 61 6.45 -3.70 12.29
C GLY A 61 7.48 -4.76 12.69
N GLU A 62 7.38 -5.96 12.13
CA GLU A 62 8.24 -7.10 12.49
C GLU A 62 9.62 -7.04 11.82
N THR A 63 9.71 -6.41 10.65
CA THR A 63 10.98 -6.22 9.95
C THR A 63 11.75 -5.07 10.60
N ASP A 64 12.79 -5.38 11.35
CA ASP A 64 13.68 -4.36 11.93
C ASP A 64 14.95 -4.20 11.10
N PRO A 65 15.32 -3.00 10.79
CA PRO A 65 14.45 -1.95 10.26
C PRO A 65 14.42 -2.05 8.72
N MET A 66 13.25 -2.00 8.10
CA MET A 66 13.23 -1.72 6.67
C MET A 66 14.08 -0.47 6.41
N PRO A 67 15.19 -0.56 5.64
CA PRO A 67 16.08 0.57 5.47
C PRO A 67 15.32 1.81 5.00
N THR A 68 15.53 2.95 5.65
CA THR A 68 14.81 4.20 5.35
C THR A 68 14.86 4.58 3.87
N LYS A 69 15.97 4.27 3.19
CA LYS A 69 16.10 4.45 1.74
C LYS A 69 15.09 3.63 0.94
N LYS A 70 14.77 2.41 1.37
CA LYS A 70 13.76 1.56 0.70
C LYS A 70 12.36 2.13 0.87
N ARG A 71 12.02 2.70 2.03
CA ARG A 71 10.71 3.31 2.29
C ARG A 71 10.41 4.43 1.31
N LEU A 72 11.38 5.33 1.11
CA LEU A 72 11.22 6.44 0.18
C LEU A 72 11.21 5.99 -1.30
N VAL A 73 11.94 4.92 -1.64
CA VAL A 73 11.88 4.30 -2.97
C VAL A 73 10.48 3.73 -3.25
N VAL A 74 9.85 3.08 -2.28
CA VAL A 74 8.46 2.59 -2.42
C VAL A 74 7.50 3.74 -2.75
N ALA A 75 7.64 4.88 -2.07
CA ALA A 75 6.81 6.06 -2.36
C ALA A 75 7.10 6.64 -3.76
N GLU A 76 8.38 6.67 -4.16
CA GLU A 76 8.80 7.18 -5.47
C GLU A 76 8.31 6.31 -6.63
N GLU A 77 8.54 4.99 -6.54
CA GLU A 77 8.11 4.02 -7.55
C GLU A 77 6.58 3.92 -7.64
N GLY A 78 5.87 4.16 -6.55
CA GLY A 78 4.43 4.19 -6.50
C GLY A 78 3.80 5.53 -6.94
N GLY A 79 4.59 6.49 -7.40
CA GLY A 79 4.08 7.77 -7.93
C GLY A 79 3.46 8.67 -6.86
N ALA A 80 4.13 8.82 -5.72
CA ALA A 80 3.64 9.64 -4.61
C ALA A 80 3.40 11.11 -5.01
N ASP A 81 2.30 11.69 -4.54
CA ASP A 81 2.05 13.13 -4.53
C ASP A 81 2.52 13.79 -3.23
N ALA A 82 2.68 12.99 -2.15
CA ALA A 82 3.33 13.38 -0.89
C ALA A 82 3.79 12.14 -0.11
N CYS A 83 4.88 12.25 0.65
CA CYS A 83 5.35 11.23 1.57
C CYS A 83 5.66 11.84 2.93
N ILE A 84 5.00 11.34 3.99
CA ILE A 84 5.12 11.85 5.35
C ILE A 84 5.61 10.74 6.28
N SER A 85 6.80 10.93 6.86
CA SER A 85 7.34 10.05 7.90
C SER A 85 6.88 10.54 9.27
N ILE A 86 6.20 9.67 10.00
CA ILE A 86 5.58 9.96 11.30
C ILE A 86 6.44 9.36 12.39
N HIS A 87 6.85 10.18 13.32
CA HIS A 87 7.74 9.88 14.44
C HIS A 87 7.26 10.50 15.75
N HIS A 88 7.84 10.02 16.84
CA HIS A 88 7.82 10.66 18.16
C HIS A 88 9.24 10.73 18.69
N ASN A 89 9.58 11.87 19.22
CA ASN A 89 10.94 12.22 19.60
C ASN A 89 11.42 11.49 20.88
N ILE A 90 12.73 11.41 21.03
CA ILE A 90 13.41 10.87 22.21
C ILE A 90 14.55 11.83 22.59
N SER A 91 14.65 12.19 23.86
CA SER A 91 15.78 12.93 24.40
C SER A 91 16.50 12.12 25.48
N ILE A 92 17.75 11.78 25.23
CA ILE A 92 18.58 11.04 26.21
C ILE A 92 19.23 12.00 27.21
N SER A 93 19.63 13.18 26.74
CA SER A 93 20.37 14.14 27.57
C SER A 93 19.48 14.94 28.55
N ASN A 94 18.24 15.27 28.13
CA ASN A 94 17.27 16.04 28.91
C ASN A 94 15.88 15.44 28.81
N PRO A 95 15.66 14.23 29.31
CA PRO A 95 14.42 13.48 29.07
C PRO A 95 13.15 14.17 29.60
N GLU A 96 13.27 14.87 30.76
CA GLU A 96 12.13 15.53 31.39
C GLU A 96 11.86 16.95 30.87
N GLU A 97 12.90 17.62 30.34
CA GLU A 97 12.80 19.02 29.87
C GLU A 97 12.44 19.11 28.38
N ALA A 98 12.85 18.12 27.58
CA ALA A 98 12.56 18.09 26.15
C ALA A 98 11.07 17.80 25.94
N THR A 99 10.37 18.72 25.30
CA THR A 99 8.92 18.63 25.04
C THR A 99 8.54 19.36 23.76
N GLY A 100 7.43 18.96 23.16
CA GLY A 100 6.82 19.68 22.04
C GLY A 100 6.97 18.98 20.69
N VAL A 101 6.50 19.65 19.65
CA VAL A 101 6.39 19.14 18.27
C VAL A 101 7.32 19.88 17.33
N GLU A 102 7.85 19.21 16.35
CA GLU A 102 8.71 19.77 15.31
C GLU A 102 8.52 19.04 13.99
N VAL A 103 8.87 19.70 12.89
CA VAL A 103 8.83 19.10 11.55
C VAL A 103 10.20 19.29 10.89
N PHE A 104 10.65 18.26 10.17
CA PHE A 104 11.91 18.27 9.45
C PHE A 104 11.66 18.18 7.93
N ILE A 105 12.41 18.97 7.18
CA ILE A 105 12.55 18.90 5.74
C ILE A 105 14.02 18.81 5.35
N ALA A 106 14.35 18.50 4.11
CA ALA A 106 15.72 18.51 3.63
C ALA A 106 16.32 19.93 3.67
N GLU A 107 17.66 20.03 3.70
CA GLU A 107 18.34 21.33 3.55
C GLU A 107 18.07 21.97 2.18
N ASN A 108 18.00 21.13 1.14
CA ASN A 108 17.67 21.52 -0.23
C ASN A 108 16.21 21.18 -0.59
N TYR A 109 15.30 21.56 0.29
CA TYR A 109 13.87 21.33 0.16
C TYR A 109 13.26 22.00 -1.07
N THR A 110 12.09 21.50 -1.48
CA THR A 110 11.22 22.20 -2.43
C THR A 110 10.29 23.15 -1.67
N GLU A 111 9.87 24.24 -2.31
CA GLU A 111 8.88 25.15 -1.70
C GLU A 111 7.58 24.43 -1.35
N TYR A 112 7.27 23.34 -2.08
CA TYR A 112 6.09 22.54 -1.81
C TYR A 112 6.23 21.69 -0.54
N SER A 113 7.42 21.10 -0.32
CA SER A 113 7.75 20.42 0.95
C SER A 113 7.68 21.38 2.14
N LYS A 114 8.22 22.60 1.97
CA LYS A 114 8.19 23.65 3.00
C LYS A 114 6.76 24.07 3.33
N LYS A 115 5.94 24.37 2.33
CA LYS A 115 4.53 24.76 2.53
C LYS A 115 3.75 23.69 3.29
N LEU A 116 3.91 22.41 2.92
CA LEU A 116 3.24 21.32 3.61
C LEU A 116 3.73 21.15 5.05
N ALA A 117 5.04 21.29 5.28
CA ALA A 117 5.64 21.17 6.60
C ALA A 117 5.21 22.31 7.55
N GLU A 118 5.15 23.55 7.05
CA GLU A 118 4.66 24.71 7.80
C GLU A 118 3.20 24.55 8.19
N GLU A 119 2.36 24.08 7.27
CA GLU A 119 0.94 23.83 7.52
C GLU A 119 0.72 22.68 8.53
N ILE A 120 1.49 21.58 8.42
CA ILE A 120 1.46 20.50 9.43
C ILE A 120 1.87 21.03 10.80
N LEU A 121 2.97 21.76 10.89
CA LEU A 121 3.45 22.32 12.17
C LEU A 121 2.43 23.26 12.80
N HIS A 122 1.85 24.16 12.01
CA HIS A 122 0.77 25.04 12.44
C HIS A 122 -0.39 24.26 13.04
N ASN A 123 -0.87 23.26 12.31
CA ASN A 123 -1.98 22.43 12.73
C ASN A 123 -1.65 21.57 13.95
N LEU A 124 -0.40 21.06 14.06
CA LEU A 124 0.06 20.32 15.25
C LEU A 124 -0.04 21.19 16.50
N VAL A 125 0.54 22.37 16.47
CA VAL A 125 0.51 23.30 17.60
C VAL A 125 -0.93 23.64 17.98
N ALA A 126 -1.78 23.93 17.00
CA ALA A 126 -3.17 24.28 17.23
C ALA A 126 -4.00 23.13 17.82
N ASN A 127 -3.82 21.89 17.34
CA ASN A 127 -4.63 20.75 17.78
C ASN A 127 -4.08 20.06 19.04
N THR A 128 -2.76 20.04 19.25
CA THR A 128 -2.14 19.37 20.42
C THR A 128 -1.92 20.30 21.60
N ARG A 129 -1.77 21.61 21.35
CA ARG A 129 -1.32 22.63 22.32
C ARG A 129 0.07 22.37 22.89
N MET A 130 0.86 21.51 22.23
CA MET A 130 2.24 21.24 22.61
C MET A 130 3.15 22.40 22.21
N LYS A 131 4.32 22.48 22.86
CA LYS A 131 5.33 23.51 22.55
C LYS A 131 5.76 23.43 21.08
N ASN A 132 5.74 24.55 20.40
CA ASN A 132 6.27 24.68 19.04
C ASN A 132 7.81 24.71 19.09
N ARG A 133 8.46 23.71 18.50
CA ARG A 133 9.93 23.61 18.38
C ARG A 133 10.43 24.07 17.01
N GLY A 134 9.51 24.36 16.10
CA GLY A 134 9.80 24.94 14.80
C GLY A 134 9.92 23.92 13.65
N LEU A 135 9.97 24.49 12.47
CA LEU A 135 10.38 23.80 11.25
C LEU A 135 11.90 23.76 11.20
N LYS A 136 12.48 22.61 10.92
CA LYS A 136 13.92 22.37 10.88
C LYS A 136 14.36 21.78 9.55
N THR A 137 15.61 22.00 9.20
CA THR A 137 16.25 21.35 8.07
C THR A 137 17.22 20.29 8.55
N SER A 138 17.26 19.15 7.88
CA SER A 138 18.21 18.08 8.21
C SER A 138 18.36 17.10 7.03
N ASN A 139 19.51 16.45 6.93
CA ASN A 139 19.79 15.39 5.94
C ASN A 139 19.23 14.02 6.36
N LEU A 140 18.01 13.99 6.90
CA LEU A 140 17.31 12.74 7.19
C LEU A 140 16.89 12.03 5.91
N SER A 141 17.07 10.71 5.86
CA SER A 141 16.78 9.93 4.64
C SER A 141 15.31 10.07 4.18
N MET A 142 14.35 10.17 5.11
CA MET A 142 12.93 10.34 4.79
C MET A 142 12.56 11.77 4.38
N CYS A 143 13.47 12.73 4.55
CA CYS A 143 13.32 14.11 4.07
C CYS A 143 14.01 14.34 2.72
N ALA A 144 14.69 13.31 2.14
CA ALA A 144 15.46 13.48 0.91
C ALA A 144 14.58 14.09 -0.19
N PRO A 145 15.09 15.14 -0.91
CA PRO A 145 14.26 15.86 -1.87
C PRO A 145 13.86 14.96 -3.02
N LYS A 146 12.58 15.05 -3.37
CA LYS A 146 11.95 14.34 -4.47
C LYS A 146 11.11 15.31 -5.30
N VAL A 147 10.54 14.83 -6.40
CA VAL A 147 9.59 15.60 -7.22
C VAL A 147 8.25 15.85 -6.49
N PHE A 148 8.02 15.17 -5.38
CA PHE A 148 6.90 15.32 -4.47
C PHE A 148 7.38 15.74 -3.07
N PRO A 149 6.52 16.36 -2.23
CA PRO A 149 6.86 16.72 -0.86
C PRO A 149 7.28 15.52 -0.01
N THR A 150 8.42 15.64 0.65
CA THR A 150 8.94 14.68 1.63
C THR A 150 9.25 15.43 2.93
N LEU A 151 8.82 14.90 4.04
CA LEU A 151 9.05 15.48 5.37
C LEU A 151 8.90 14.45 6.48
N LEU A 152 9.45 14.78 7.66
CA LEU A 152 9.34 13.98 8.87
C LEU A 152 8.73 14.82 9.99
N VAL A 153 7.80 14.25 10.71
CA VAL A 153 7.04 14.92 11.76
C VAL A 153 7.32 14.25 13.10
N GLU A 154 7.71 15.04 14.10
CA GLU A 154 7.95 14.61 15.49
C GLU A 154 6.80 15.10 16.37
N GLY A 155 5.98 14.18 16.83
CA GLY A 155 4.69 14.45 17.48
C GLY A 155 4.74 14.56 19.00
N GLY A 156 5.89 14.81 19.59
CA GLY A 156 6.11 14.87 21.05
C GLY A 156 7.20 13.91 21.50
N PHE A 157 7.58 13.95 22.78
CA PHE A 157 8.70 13.19 23.33
C PHE A 157 8.25 11.99 24.14
N LEU A 158 8.67 10.79 23.73
CA LEU A 158 8.48 9.53 24.46
C LEU A 158 9.14 9.52 25.85
N THR A 159 10.19 10.31 26.01
CA THR A 159 10.96 10.41 27.25
C THR A 159 10.40 11.47 28.22
N ASN A 160 9.51 12.35 27.76
CA ASN A 160 8.84 13.32 28.61
C ASN A 160 7.51 12.77 29.12
N LYS A 161 7.33 12.70 30.43
CA LYS A 161 6.14 12.12 31.05
C LYS A 161 4.84 12.79 30.60
N SER A 162 4.80 14.12 30.53
CA SER A 162 3.61 14.86 30.12
C SER A 162 3.28 14.65 28.64
N ASP A 163 4.30 14.69 27.77
CA ASP A 163 4.14 14.40 26.36
C ASP A 163 3.66 12.96 26.18
N LEU A 164 4.29 11.99 26.85
CA LEU A 164 3.95 10.57 26.76
C LEU A 164 2.50 10.28 27.15
N GLU A 165 2.03 10.84 28.27
CA GLU A 165 0.63 10.70 28.69
C GLU A 165 -0.35 11.19 27.62
N TYR A 166 -0.01 12.29 26.96
CA TYR A 166 -0.85 12.85 25.90
C TYR A 166 -0.76 12.07 24.58
N ILE A 167 0.45 11.82 24.07
CA ILE A 167 0.65 11.19 22.75
C ILE A 167 0.16 9.74 22.69
N LYS A 168 0.19 8.99 23.83
CA LYS A 168 -0.37 7.63 23.87
C LYS A 168 -1.89 7.59 24.02
N SER A 169 -2.53 8.68 24.40
CA SER A 169 -3.97 8.77 24.51
C SER A 169 -4.66 8.82 23.13
N ASP A 170 -5.89 8.32 23.05
CA ASP A 170 -6.70 8.44 21.83
C ASP A 170 -6.88 9.89 21.39
N LYS A 171 -6.98 10.80 22.36
CA LYS A 171 -7.09 12.23 22.09
C LYS A 171 -5.83 12.77 21.40
N GLY A 172 -4.65 12.42 21.92
CA GLY A 172 -3.37 12.85 21.35
C GLY A 172 -3.14 12.28 19.94
N VAL A 173 -3.34 10.96 19.77
CA VAL A 173 -3.21 10.30 18.47
C VAL A 173 -4.16 10.92 17.43
N LYS A 174 -5.43 11.14 17.78
CA LYS A 174 -6.41 11.77 16.88
C LYS A 174 -6.08 13.22 16.57
N ALA A 175 -5.56 13.99 17.54
CA ALA A 175 -5.14 15.38 17.32
C ALA A 175 -3.94 15.46 16.36
N TYR A 176 -2.96 14.56 16.52
CA TYR A 176 -1.82 14.45 15.63
C TYR A 176 -2.25 14.07 14.22
N ALA A 177 -3.03 13.01 14.07
CA ALA A 177 -3.54 12.58 12.77
C ALA A 177 -4.38 13.66 12.08
N LYS A 178 -5.22 14.39 12.83
CA LYS A 178 -6.01 15.51 12.32
C LYS A 178 -5.12 16.63 11.79
N ALA A 179 -4.02 16.94 12.47
CA ALA A 179 -3.09 17.97 12.04
C ALA A 179 -2.48 17.64 10.67
N ILE A 180 -2.02 16.41 10.49
CA ILE A 180 -1.45 15.94 9.22
C ILE A 180 -2.52 15.91 8.11
N SER A 181 -3.67 15.28 8.37
CA SER A 181 -4.72 15.15 7.35
C SER A 181 -5.28 16.50 6.92
N SER A 182 -5.47 17.46 7.85
CA SER A 182 -5.93 18.82 7.52
C SER A 182 -4.92 19.57 6.65
N ALA A 183 -3.62 19.43 6.91
CA ALA A 183 -2.59 20.04 6.10
C ALA A 183 -2.54 19.44 4.68
N LEU A 184 -2.63 18.11 4.55
CA LEU A 184 -2.72 17.44 3.25
C LEU A 184 -3.93 17.90 2.46
N ILE A 185 -5.10 17.98 3.10
CA ILE A 185 -6.33 18.48 2.45
C ILE A 185 -6.13 19.90 1.93
N SER A 186 -5.61 20.80 2.77
CA SER A 186 -5.40 22.21 2.43
C SER A 186 -4.37 22.39 1.32
N VAL A 187 -3.19 21.77 1.46
CA VAL A 187 -2.04 22.02 0.57
C VAL A 187 -2.18 21.32 -0.77
N LEU A 188 -2.68 20.08 -0.79
CA LEU A 188 -2.93 19.33 -2.02
C LEU A 188 -4.25 19.75 -2.70
N GLY A 189 -5.13 20.47 -2.00
CA GLY A 189 -6.44 20.82 -2.51
C GLY A 189 -7.38 19.62 -2.64
N LEU A 190 -7.31 18.68 -1.67
CA LEU A 190 -8.17 17.51 -1.68
C LEU A 190 -9.63 17.90 -1.50
N THR A 191 -10.49 17.31 -2.32
CA THR A 191 -11.93 17.57 -2.30
C THR A 191 -12.68 16.39 -1.71
N LYS A 192 -13.73 16.68 -0.91
CA LYS A 192 -14.74 15.71 -0.53
C LYS A 192 -15.70 15.50 -1.70
N ASP A 193 -16.42 14.39 -1.62
CA ASP A 193 -17.47 14.05 -2.58
C ASP A 193 -16.94 13.79 -3.98
N PHE A 194 -16.06 12.80 -4.02
CA PHE A 194 -15.73 12.16 -5.27
C PHE A 194 -16.95 11.33 -5.71
N GLU A 195 -17.95 12.01 -6.27
CA GLU A 195 -19.12 11.37 -6.94
C GLU A 195 -18.72 10.56 -8.19
N GLY A 196 -17.52 10.07 -8.26
CA GLY A 196 -16.99 9.31 -9.39
C GLY A 196 -16.63 7.88 -9.08
N SER A 197 -16.57 7.48 -7.84
CA SER A 197 -16.55 6.08 -7.45
C SER A 197 -17.83 5.81 -6.69
N ALA A 198 -18.68 4.95 -7.26
CA ALA A 198 -19.78 4.32 -6.55
C ALA A 198 -19.23 3.39 -5.45
N LEU A 199 -18.49 3.97 -4.53
CA LEU A 199 -18.03 3.36 -3.30
C LEU A 199 -19.09 3.69 -2.27
N GLY A 200 -20.23 3.00 -2.41
CA GLY A 200 -21.34 3.12 -1.49
C GLY A 200 -20.86 2.90 -0.06
N GLU A 201 -20.99 3.96 0.77
CA GLU A 201 -20.90 3.78 2.20
C GLU A 201 -21.97 2.79 2.63
N LYS A 202 -21.60 1.52 2.84
CA LYS A 202 -22.34 0.69 3.78
C LYS A 202 -21.83 1.02 5.18
N LYS A 203 -22.71 1.56 6.00
CA LYS A 203 -22.57 1.76 7.42
C LYS A 203 -22.41 0.39 8.09
N GLY A 204 -21.18 -0.04 8.31
CA GLY A 204 -20.80 -1.32 8.91
C GLY A 204 -19.29 -1.50 8.65
N SER A 205 -18.61 -2.27 9.42
CA SER A 205 -17.21 -2.61 9.21
C SER A 205 -17.07 -3.45 7.94
N ALA A 206 -17.18 -2.80 6.77
CA ALA A 206 -16.98 -3.46 5.49
C ALA A 206 -15.55 -4.00 5.41
N VAL A 207 -15.41 -5.28 5.13
CA VAL A 207 -14.12 -5.91 4.92
C VAL A 207 -13.96 -6.14 3.43
N TYR A 208 -12.85 -5.62 2.89
CA TYR A 208 -12.48 -5.78 1.48
C TYR A 208 -11.36 -6.80 1.36
N TYR A 209 -11.44 -7.61 0.33
CA TYR A 209 -10.49 -8.69 0.06
C TYR A 209 -9.79 -8.45 -1.27
N VAL A 210 -8.47 -8.53 -1.27
CA VAL A 210 -7.66 -8.42 -2.50
C VAL A 210 -7.20 -9.80 -2.91
N SER A 211 -7.70 -10.29 -4.05
CA SER A 211 -7.41 -11.62 -4.57
C SER A 211 -7.67 -11.69 -6.08
N THR A 212 -7.25 -12.77 -6.73
CA THR A 212 -7.59 -13.06 -8.12
C THR A 212 -9.00 -13.66 -8.28
N ALA A 213 -9.54 -14.25 -7.18
CA ALA A 213 -10.91 -14.76 -7.10
C ALA A 213 -11.35 -14.77 -5.64
N PHE A 214 -12.64 -14.49 -5.37
CA PHE A 214 -13.18 -14.45 -4.01
C PHE A 214 -13.08 -15.79 -3.28
N GLU A 215 -13.31 -16.88 -3.98
CA GLU A 215 -13.28 -18.23 -3.42
C GLU A 215 -11.86 -18.80 -3.24
N ASN A 216 -10.85 -18.15 -3.80
CA ASN A 216 -9.47 -18.63 -3.78
C ASN A 216 -8.60 -17.85 -2.79
N LEU A 217 -8.67 -18.23 -1.52
CA LEU A 217 -7.93 -17.60 -0.43
C LEU A 217 -6.40 -17.75 -0.57
N THR A 218 -5.90 -18.69 -1.39
CA THR A 218 -4.46 -18.93 -1.53
C THR A 218 -3.70 -17.79 -2.21
N ASN A 219 -4.38 -16.97 -2.99
CA ASN A 219 -3.81 -15.80 -3.68
C ASN A 219 -4.20 -14.47 -3.00
N ARG A 220 -4.77 -14.53 -1.81
CA ARG A 220 -5.22 -13.35 -1.08
C ARG A 220 -4.03 -12.51 -0.62
N LYS A 221 -4.05 -11.22 -0.94
CA LYS A 221 -3.02 -10.25 -0.53
C LYS A 221 -3.34 -9.57 0.80
N GLY A 222 -4.58 -9.62 1.24
CA GLY A 222 -4.98 -9.07 2.54
C GLY A 222 -6.48 -8.88 2.69
N GLU A 223 -6.83 -8.44 3.89
CA GLU A 223 -8.14 -7.93 4.29
C GLU A 223 -8.00 -6.47 4.65
N PHE A 224 -8.90 -5.63 4.17
CA PHE A 224 -8.81 -4.19 4.32
C PHE A 224 -10.13 -3.64 4.84
N ASN A 225 -10.06 -2.77 5.84
CA ASN A 225 -11.24 -2.12 6.41
C ASN A 225 -11.67 -0.86 5.64
N THR A 226 -10.90 -0.48 4.61
CA THR A 226 -11.24 0.61 3.70
C THR A 226 -11.03 0.17 2.27
N LEU A 227 -11.94 0.55 1.40
CA LEU A 227 -11.85 0.22 -0.01
C LEU A 227 -10.62 0.87 -0.67
N SER A 228 -10.24 2.08 -0.27
CA SER A 228 -9.05 2.76 -0.76
C SER A 228 -7.77 1.95 -0.52
N ASN A 229 -7.60 1.37 0.69
CA ASN A 229 -6.45 0.53 1.00
C ASN A 229 -6.49 -0.79 0.23
N ALA A 230 -7.67 -1.35 0.01
CA ALA A 230 -7.84 -2.55 -0.81
C ALA A 230 -7.50 -2.29 -2.28
N ILE A 231 -7.95 -1.17 -2.85
CA ILE A 231 -7.59 -0.73 -4.22
C ILE A 231 -6.08 -0.54 -4.33
N ALA A 232 -5.47 0.17 -3.36
CA ALA A 232 -4.04 0.40 -3.31
C ALA A 232 -3.21 -0.88 -3.32
N GLU A 233 -3.68 -1.90 -2.63
CA GLU A 233 -3.02 -3.22 -2.66
C GLU A 233 -3.30 -3.95 -3.97
N CYS A 234 -4.54 -3.90 -4.46
CA CYS A 234 -4.97 -4.54 -5.70
C CYS A 234 -4.14 -4.06 -6.89
N ASP A 235 -3.94 -2.75 -7.01
CA ASP A 235 -3.27 -2.13 -8.14
C ASP A 235 -1.76 -2.36 -8.20
N LYS A 236 -1.19 -3.05 -7.21
CA LYS A 236 0.20 -3.55 -7.26
C LYS A 236 0.35 -4.85 -8.06
N TYR A 237 -0.76 -5.52 -8.36
CA TYR A 237 -0.73 -6.86 -8.91
C TYR A 237 -1.65 -6.99 -10.12
N GLU A 238 -1.11 -7.46 -11.23
CA GLU A 238 -1.88 -7.75 -12.44
C GLU A 238 -2.94 -8.84 -12.19
N GLY A 239 -4.17 -8.60 -12.67
CA GLY A 239 -5.28 -9.54 -12.60
C GLY A 239 -5.88 -9.71 -11.21
N TYR A 240 -5.49 -8.88 -10.26
CA TYR A 240 -6.11 -8.83 -8.94
C TYR A 240 -7.37 -7.97 -8.96
N LYS A 241 -8.26 -8.28 -8.03
CA LYS A 241 -9.53 -7.60 -7.85
C LYS A 241 -9.75 -7.32 -6.38
N VAL A 242 -10.51 -6.29 -6.09
CA VAL A 242 -11.04 -6.04 -4.76
C VAL A 242 -12.46 -6.59 -4.71
N PHE A 243 -12.71 -7.44 -3.74
CA PHE A 243 -14.03 -7.98 -3.45
C PHE A 243 -14.55 -7.36 -2.15
N ASP A 244 -15.85 -7.10 -2.08
CA ASP A 244 -16.52 -6.77 -0.83
C ASP A 244 -16.80 -8.04 0.01
N GLU A 245 -17.44 -7.87 1.15
CA GLU A 245 -17.80 -8.96 2.07
C GLU A 245 -18.80 -9.98 1.48
N ASN A 246 -19.50 -9.62 0.40
CA ASN A 246 -20.44 -10.50 -0.30
C ASN A 246 -19.78 -11.25 -1.47
N GLY A 247 -18.53 -10.89 -1.79
CA GLY A 247 -17.81 -11.44 -2.93
C GLY A 247 -18.05 -10.68 -4.24
N ASP A 248 -18.72 -9.53 -4.18
CA ASP A 248 -18.91 -8.68 -5.35
C ASP A 248 -17.60 -7.93 -5.68
N VAL A 249 -17.24 -7.89 -6.96
CA VAL A 249 -16.07 -7.16 -7.44
C VAL A 249 -16.37 -5.65 -7.40
N VAL A 250 -15.63 -4.92 -6.59
CA VAL A 250 -15.77 -3.46 -6.43
C VAL A 250 -14.63 -2.69 -7.10
N HIS A 251 -13.54 -3.36 -7.46
CA HIS A 251 -12.43 -2.80 -8.24
C HIS A 251 -11.63 -3.91 -8.91
N GLU A 252 -11.06 -3.63 -10.07
CA GLU A 252 -10.11 -4.50 -10.77
C GLU A 252 -8.83 -3.71 -11.08
N SER A 253 -7.67 -4.33 -10.85
CA SER A 253 -6.39 -3.72 -11.18
C SER A 253 -6.29 -3.44 -12.68
N GLU A 254 -5.97 -2.21 -13.04
CA GLU A 254 -5.73 -1.77 -14.43
C GLU A 254 -4.28 -2.04 -14.89
N LEU A 255 -3.44 -2.62 -14.02
CA LEU A 255 -2.07 -2.96 -14.39
C LEU A 255 -2.05 -3.87 -15.60
N GLN A 256 -1.48 -3.37 -16.68
CA GLN A 256 -1.14 -4.18 -17.84
C GLN A 256 0.23 -4.83 -17.60
N PRO A 257 0.40 -6.10 -17.97
CA PRO A 257 1.71 -6.73 -17.86
C PRO A 257 2.73 -5.96 -18.71
N ASP A 258 3.92 -5.77 -18.16
CA ASP A 258 5.05 -5.32 -18.97
C ASP A 258 5.23 -6.31 -20.15
N PRO A 259 5.09 -5.86 -21.40
CA PRO A 259 5.20 -6.75 -22.54
C PRO A 259 6.50 -7.56 -22.57
N SER A 260 7.57 -7.05 -21.97
CA SER A 260 8.87 -7.72 -21.88
C SER A 260 8.89 -8.87 -20.87
N THR A 261 7.96 -8.89 -19.91
CA THR A 261 7.86 -9.92 -18.87
C THR A 261 6.83 -11.01 -19.18
N ILE A 262 6.02 -10.82 -20.22
CA ILE A 262 5.00 -11.78 -20.63
C ILE A 262 5.67 -13.04 -21.16
N LYS A 263 5.48 -14.15 -20.45
CA LYS A 263 5.92 -15.46 -20.90
C LYS A 263 4.81 -16.13 -21.71
N TYR A 264 5.19 -16.59 -22.89
CA TYR A 264 4.27 -17.31 -23.76
C TYR A 264 4.55 -18.80 -23.76
N VAL A 265 3.50 -19.57 -23.95
CA VAL A 265 3.57 -21.01 -24.22
C VAL A 265 2.74 -21.33 -25.46
N LYS A 266 3.10 -22.39 -26.16
CA LYS A 266 2.38 -22.89 -27.31
C LYS A 266 1.87 -24.30 -27.04
N VAL A 267 0.62 -24.57 -27.41
CA VAL A 267 0.06 -25.92 -27.33
C VAL A 267 0.71 -26.80 -28.41
N GLY A 268 1.37 -27.88 -27.98
CA GLY A 268 2.11 -28.73 -28.91
C GLY A 268 2.68 -29.99 -28.27
N SER A 269 3.52 -30.69 -29.01
CA SER A 269 4.20 -31.90 -28.55
C SER A 269 5.42 -31.54 -27.70
N LYS A 270 5.58 -32.17 -26.53
CA LYS A 270 6.72 -32.00 -25.67
C LYS A 270 7.28 -33.38 -25.22
N GLY A 271 8.54 -33.64 -25.52
CA GLY A 271 9.15 -34.95 -25.27
C GLY A 271 8.44 -36.09 -25.98
N ASP A 272 8.20 -37.17 -25.28
CA ASP A 272 7.53 -38.38 -25.82
C ASP A 272 6.02 -38.22 -25.99
N ARG A 273 5.44 -37.12 -25.49
CA ARG A 273 4.01 -36.83 -25.61
C ARG A 273 3.71 -36.11 -26.91
N LYS A 274 3.07 -36.83 -27.82
CA LYS A 274 2.76 -36.32 -29.15
C LYS A 274 1.34 -35.75 -29.19
N MET A 275 1.23 -34.57 -29.78
CA MET A 275 -0.03 -33.93 -30.14
C MET A 275 0.08 -33.46 -31.59
N THR A 276 -0.95 -33.64 -32.40
CA THR A 276 -0.91 -33.35 -33.82
C THR A 276 -1.94 -32.26 -34.19
N PHE A 277 -1.77 -31.70 -35.38
CA PHE A 277 -2.72 -30.75 -35.93
C PHE A 277 -4.14 -31.33 -35.94
N GLY A 278 -5.13 -30.53 -35.52
CA GLY A 278 -6.51 -30.92 -35.35
C GLY A 278 -6.89 -31.43 -33.95
N GLN A 279 -5.90 -31.68 -33.06
CA GLN A 279 -6.18 -32.02 -31.68
C GLN A 279 -6.29 -30.77 -30.81
N THR A 280 -7.02 -30.90 -29.67
CA THR A 280 -7.22 -29.83 -28.70
C THR A 280 -6.72 -30.24 -27.33
N LEU A 281 -6.22 -29.25 -26.54
CA LEU A 281 -5.86 -29.41 -25.14
C LEU A 281 -6.97 -28.80 -24.26
N LYS A 282 -7.43 -29.54 -23.27
CA LYS A 282 -8.54 -29.12 -22.40
C LYS A 282 -8.05 -28.14 -21.33
N MET A 283 -8.52 -26.89 -21.39
CA MET A 283 -8.37 -25.91 -20.34
C MET A 283 -9.44 -26.14 -19.26
N ARG A 284 -9.03 -26.13 -17.99
CA ARG A 284 -9.89 -26.50 -16.85
C ARG A 284 -9.92 -25.41 -15.79
N ASP A 285 -10.97 -25.40 -14.99
CA ASP A 285 -11.15 -24.50 -13.85
C ASP A 285 -10.27 -24.88 -12.63
N LYS A 286 -9.82 -26.14 -12.56
CA LYS A 286 -8.95 -26.64 -11.46
C LYS A 286 -7.71 -27.35 -12.03
N PRO A 287 -6.55 -27.33 -11.29
CA PRO A 287 -5.33 -28.01 -11.72
C PRO A 287 -5.38 -29.54 -11.51
N ASN A 288 -6.49 -30.15 -11.88
CA ASN A 288 -6.77 -31.57 -11.71
C ASN A 288 -7.65 -32.08 -12.87
N ALA A 289 -7.19 -33.11 -13.56
CA ALA A 289 -7.92 -33.68 -14.69
C ALA A 289 -9.19 -34.44 -14.28
N LYS A 290 -9.30 -34.89 -13.04
CA LYS A 290 -10.47 -35.66 -12.55
C LYS A 290 -11.57 -34.75 -11.99
N GLU A 291 -11.19 -33.64 -11.35
CA GLU A 291 -12.11 -32.75 -10.63
C GLU A 291 -12.40 -31.44 -11.38
N GLY A 292 -11.50 -31.03 -12.28
CA GLY A 292 -11.66 -29.78 -13.03
C GLY A 292 -12.61 -29.90 -14.20
N SER A 293 -13.61 -29.01 -14.28
CA SER A 293 -14.49 -28.86 -15.43
C SER A 293 -13.74 -28.27 -16.62
N ILE A 294 -14.12 -28.66 -17.82
CA ILE A 294 -13.54 -28.11 -19.05
C ILE A 294 -14.20 -26.75 -19.31
N ILE A 295 -13.41 -25.69 -19.32
CA ILE A 295 -13.86 -24.34 -19.66
C ILE A 295 -13.67 -24.02 -21.14
N LYS A 296 -12.62 -24.58 -21.75
CA LYS A 296 -12.28 -24.34 -23.15
C LYS A 296 -11.42 -25.47 -23.71
N GLU A 297 -11.63 -25.79 -24.97
CA GLU A 297 -10.72 -26.63 -25.76
C GLU A 297 -9.78 -25.71 -26.55
N ILE A 298 -8.48 -25.90 -26.38
CA ILE A 298 -7.44 -25.08 -26.98
C ILE A 298 -6.78 -25.87 -28.13
N PRO A 299 -6.86 -25.40 -29.35
CA PRO A 299 -6.30 -26.09 -30.51
C PRO A 299 -4.78 -26.22 -30.44
N TYR A 300 -4.26 -27.29 -31.10
CA TYR A 300 -2.83 -27.42 -31.35
C TYR A 300 -2.26 -26.17 -32.04
N GLY A 301 -1.11 -25.72 -31.60
CA GLY A 301 -0.46 -24.53 -32.16
C GLY A 301 -0.89 -23.20 -31.55
N THR A 302 -1.95 -23.18 -30.72
CA THR A 302 -2.40 -21.94 -30.06
C THR A 302 -1.33 -21.40 -29.15
N LYS A 303 -1.02 -20.11 -29.29
CA LYS A 303 -0.18 -19.35 -28.39
C LYS A 303 -1.02 -18.86 -27.21
N LEU A 304 -0.47 -18.97 -26.00
CA LEU A 304 -1.11 -18.63 -24.76
C LEU A 304 -0.14 -17.83 -23.88
N ILE A 305 -0.70 -17.02 -23.01
CA ILE A 305 0.06 -16.32 -21.95
C ILE A 305 0.22 -17.26 -20.77
N LEU A 306 1.46 -17.54 -20.34
CA LEU A 306 1.76 -18.30 -19.14
C LEU A 306 1.63 -17.38 -17.92
N LYS A 307 0.63 -17.62 -17.10
CA LYS A 307 0.40 -16.84 -15.87
C LYS A 307 1.16 -17.45 -14.67
N SER A 308 1.10 -18.76 -14.49
CA SER A 308 1.90 -19.43 -13.44
C SER A 308 2.13 -20.91 -13.73
N LYS A 309 3.23 -21.45 -13.18
CA LYS A 309 3.50 -22.90 -13.13
C LYS A 309 2.98 -23.46 -11.82
N THR A 310 1.68 -23.79 -11.78
CA THR A 310 0.93 -24.07 -10.55
C THR A 310 1.40 -25.32 -9.81
N ASN A 311 1.68 -26.40 -10.56
CA ASN A 311 2.20 -27.65 -9.99
C ASN A 311 3.00 -28.42 -11.05
N SER A 312 3.48 -29.63 -10.68
CA SER A 312 4.28 -30.47 -11.59
C SER A 312 3.58 -30.91 -12.86
N SER A 313 2.25 -30.83 -12.92
CA SER A 313 1.46 -31.35 -14.04
C SER A 313 0.59 -30.29 -14.75
N PHE A 314 0.27 -29.19 -14.09
CA PHE A 314 -0.62 -28.17 -14.65
C PHE A 314 -0.03 -26.76 -14.51
N TRP A 315 -0.18 -25.99 -15.59
CA TRP A 315 0.16 -24.57 -15.64
C TRP A 315 -1.08 -23.73 -15.86
N TYR A 316 -1.16 -22.60 -15.20
CA TYR A 316 -2.24 -21.65 -15.36
C TYR A 316 -1.92 -20.72 -16.52
N CYS A 317 -2.81 -20.68 -17.51
CA CYS A 317 -2.62 -19.92 -18.74
C CYS A 317 -3.85 -19.10 -19.07
N ALA A 318 -3.66 -18.08 -19.91
CA ALA A 318 -4.72 -17.27 -20.50
C ALA A 318 -4.66 -17.31 -22.02
N THR A 319 -5.81 -17.15 -22.70
CA THR A 319 -5.83 -16.85 -24.13
C THR A 319 -5.30 -15.44 -24.38
N GLU A 320 -4.71 -15.17 -25.56
CA GLU A 320 -4.15 -13.85 -25.89
C GLU A 320 -5.20 -12.72 -25.89
N ASP A 321 -6.48 -13.07 -26.17
CA ASP A 321 -7.61 -12.13 -26.11
C ASP A 321 -8.15 -11.90 -24.70
N GLY A 322 -7.57 -12.55 -23.70
CA GLY A 322 -7.96 -12.44 -22.30
C GLY A 322 -9.35 -12.99 -21.95
N LYS A 323 -10.01 -13.73 -22.86
CA LYS A 323 -11.37 -14.23 -22.62
C LYS A 323 -11.43 -15.48 -21.75
N TYR A 324 -10.40 -16.31 -21.82
CA TYR A 324 -10.37 -17.59 -21.11
C TYR A 324 -9.10 -17.71 -20.29
N PHE A 325 -9.28 -18.12 -19.04
CA PHE A 325 -8.20 -18.40 -18.09
C PHE A 325 -8.41 -19.80 -17.52
N GLY A 326 -7.36 -20.56 -17.36
CA GLY A 326 -7.50 -21.89 -16.76
C GLY A 326 -6.22 -22.72 -16.76
N TYR A 327 -6.37 -23.92 -16.25
CA TYR A 327 -5.29 -24.88 -16.08
C TYR A 327 -5.18 -25.83 -17.28
N LEU A 328 -3.96 -25.94 -17.79
CA LEU A 328 -3.61 -26.82 -18.90
C LEU A 328 -2.50 -27.78 -18.47
N HIS A 329 -2.56 -29.02 -18.96
CA HIS A 329 -1.53 -30.00 -18.64
C HIS A 329 -0.20 -29.60 -19.32
N ASN A 330 0.84 -29.38 -18.52
CA ASN A 330 2.12 -28.85 -18.96
C ASN A 330 2.90 -29.75 -19.91
N ALA A 331 2.60 -31.04 -19.94
CA ALA A 331 3.21 -31.99 -20.86
C ALA A 331 2.95 -31.66 -22.36
N TYR A 332 1.99 -30.77 -22.63
CA TYR A 332 1.61 -30.33 -23.97
C TYR A 332 1.84 -28.82 -24.18
N LEU A 333 2.63 -28.18 -23.31
CA LEU A 333 2.95 -26.76 -23.41
C LEU A 333 4.43 -26.56 -23.65
N ILE A 334 4.75 -25.84 -24.72
CA ILE A 334 6.11 -25.47 -25.11
C ILE A 334 6.30 -24.01 -24.74
N GLU A 335 7.28 -23.70 -23.89
CA GLU A 335 7.64 -22.31 -23.61
C GLU A 335 8.22 -21.65 -24.87
N LEU A 336 7.81 -20.44 -25.15
CA LEU A 336 8.33 -19.62 -26.22
C LEU A 336 9.31 -18.62 -25.61
N ASN A 337 10.50 -18.56 -26.17
CA ASN A 337 11.55 -17.60 -25.78
C ASN A 337 11.21 -16.20 -26.30
#